data_a4e0ef3343e5a8bf89ff3ac732d78dd5
#
_entry.id   a4e0ef3343e5a8bf89ff3ac732d78dd5
#
_cell.length_a   1.000
_cell.length_b   1.000
_cell.length_c   1.000
_cell.angle_alpha   90.00
_cell.angle_beta   90.00
_cell.angle_gamma   90.00
#
_symmetry.space_group_name_H-M   'P 1'
#
loop_
_entity.id
_entity.type
_entity.pdbx_description
1 polymer ?
#
loop_
_entity_poly.entity_id
_entity_poly.type
_entity_poly.pdbx_seq_one_letter_code
_entity_poly.pdbx_strand_id
1 'polypeptide(L)'
;FTGLESMREAFTGSNIEKADLSKWKFSSVGLASAEDAFTSCENIKYLKTSPGLATTIGGPSGDFKVVRLEKGSPAQTEEESKDISNDYKVNSGGRQDVAYNVYQKDSYAGVTFDINGGDRESFRNHEIVKIGKSIRASEGTLPEQEPQKNASRFKGWSKTKDAEASDFTVNEAVTKDTTVYAVYEKRVPAKVRFHATGGSLGDVPPELEGLTGNILGSSFPTEQPTRKGYDFVGWSLKASDANTGAITPGSEFTKDTPIPDAETEVYAVWKERQKITIRFNANGGNLGSLSESKEIYEREALGDEFPPHHPTNVANMDPKR
;
A
#
# COMPACT_ATOMS: atom_id res chain seq x y z
N PHE A 1 15.88 -8.59 20.85
CA PHE A 1 16.50 -8.14 22.11
C PHE A 1 16.49 -6.61 22.13
N THR A 2 15.94 -6.01 23.17
CA THR A 2 15.98 -4.56 23.42
C THR A 2 16.68 -4.33 24.76
N GLY A 3 17.58 -3.33 24.81
CA GLY A 3 18.27 -2.99 26.06
C GLY A 3 19.48 -3.88 26.41
N LEU A 4 20.11 -4.49 25.41
CA LEU A 4 21.36 -5.22 25.64
C LEU A 4 22.48 -4.21 26.01
N GLU A 5 23.08 -4.39 27.16
CA GLU A 5 24.11 -3.46 27.66
C GLU A 5 25.53 -3.84 27.21
N SER A 6 25.83 -5.12 27.01
CA SER A 6 27.13 -5.58 26.53
C SER A 6 27.07 -6.90 25.77
N MET A 7 27.86 -6.98 24.71
CA MET A 7 28.18 -8.19 23.96
C MET A 7 29.69 -8.40 23.83
N ARG A 8 30.48 -7.74 24.70
CA ARG A 8 31.91 -7.85 24.63
C ARG A 8 32.33 -9.31 24.64
N GLU A 9 33.17 -9.70 23.68
CA GLU A 9 33.69 -11.06 23.51
C GLU A 9 32.61 -12.17 23.37
N ALA A 10 31.32 -11.83 23.12
CA ALA A 10 30.21 -12.79 23.20
C ALA A 10 30.35 -13.98 22.25
N PHE A 11 31.02 -13.81 21.12
CA PHE A 11 31.25 -14.83 20.10
C PHE A 11 32.73 -15.12 19.83
N THR A 12 33.63 -14.58 20.65
CA THR A 12 35.06 -14.74 20.48
C THR A 12 35.45 -16.22 20.38
N GLY A 13 36.21 -16.55 19.34
CA GLY A 13 36.66 -17.93 19.08
C GLY A 13 35.54 -18.91 18.71
N SER A 14 34.35 -18.41 18.46
CA SER A 14 33.23 -19.27 18.07
C SER A 14 33.34 -19.73 16.61
N ASN A 15 32.69 -20.87 16.30
CA ASN A 15 32.62 -21.42 14.94
C ASN A 15 31.43 -20.84 14.14
N ILE A 16 31.08 -19.57 14.38
CA ILE A 16 29.95 -18.92 13.72
C ILE A 16 30.30 -18.58 12.26
N GLU A 17 29.45 -18.95 11.32
CA GLU A 17 29.62 -18.62 9.90
C GLU A 17 28.85 -17.35 9.53
N LYS A 18 27.70 -17.11 10.17
CA LYS A 18 26.77 -16.04 9.81
C LYS A 18 26.23 -15.36 11.07
N ALA A 19 26.28 -14.02 11.10
CA ALA A 19 25.66 -13.22 12.13
C ALA A 19 24.80 -12.09 11.53
N ASP A 20 23.52 -12.08 11.84
CA ASP A 20 22.61 -11.00 11.48
C ASP A 20 22.12 -10.28 12.75
N LEU A 21 22.73 -9.15 13.05
CA LEU A 21 22.40 -8.28 14.18
C LEU A 21 21.60 -7.05 13.74
N SER A 22 21.15 -6.98 12.50
CA SER A 22 20.49 -5.80 11.90
C SER A 22 19.21 -5.38 12.60
N LYS A 23 18.56 -6.32 13.30
CA LYS A 23 17.31 -6.08 14.06
C LYS A 23 17.54 -5.86 15.56
N TRP A 24 18.78 -5.92 16.01
CA TRP A 24 19.09 -5.74 17.42
C TRP A 24 19.12 -4.25 17.75
N LYS A 25 18.55 -3.90 18.90
CA LYS A 25 18.59 -2.54 19.42
C LYS A 25 19.49 -2.50 20.63
N PHE A 26 20.56 -1.76 20.51
CA PHE A 26 21.48 -1.51 21.63
C PHE A 26 20.99 -0.27 22.37
N SER A 27 21.11 -0.25 23.70
CA SER A 27 20.79 0.94 24.49
C SER A 27 21.76 2.06 24.13
N SER A 28 21.29 3.30 24.13
CA SER A 28 22.07 4.50 23.78
C SER A 28 23.25 4.80 24.73
N VAL A 29 23.41 3.98 25.76
CA VAL A 29 24.40 4.16 26.82
C VAL A 29 25.45 3.04 26.71
N GLY A 30 26.35 3.16 25.74
CA GLY A 30 27.50 2.25 25.73
C GLY A 30 27.89 1.73 24.37
N LEU A 31 28.51 2.58 23.59
CA LEU A 31 29.25 2.25 22.36
C LEU A 31 30.35 1.20 22.53
N ALA A 32 30.71 0.88 23.76
CA ALA A 32 31.79 -0.05 24.11
C ALA A 32 31.35 -1.50 24.25
N SER A 33 30.09 -1.83 23.99
CA SER A 33 29.55 -3.09 24.49
C SER A 33 29.63 -4.29 23.54
N ALA A 34 30.03 -4.09 22.28
CA ALA A 34 30.27 -5.19 21.35
C ALA A 34 31.72 -5.25 20.84
N GLU A 35 32.63 -4.54 21.52
CA GLU A 35 34.05 -4.62 21.24
C GLU A 35 34.49 -6.09 21.35
N ASP A 36 35.29 -6.53 20.40
CA ASP A 36 35.85 -7.90 20.33
C ASP A 36 34.80 -9.04 20.24
N ALA A 37 33.53 -8.73 19.96
CA ALA A 37 32.48 -9.76 19.93
C ALA A 37 32.75 -10.87 18.92
N PHE A 38 33.42 -10.59 17.82
CA PHE A 38 33.73 -11.53 16.74
C PHE A 38 35.23 -11.73 16.52
N THR A 39 36.07 -11.46 17.52
CA THR A 39 37.49 -11.71 17.47
C THR A 39 37.77 -13.21 17.44
N SER A 40 38.77 -13.64 16.66
CA SER A 40 39.12 -15.05 16.46
C SER A 40 37.98 -15.95 15.96
N CYS A 41 37.03 -15.40 15.22
CA CYS A 41 35.95 -16.14 14.56
C CYS A 41 36.40 -16.56 13.15
N GLU A 42 37.21 -17.63 13.04
CA GLU A 42 37.86 -18.05 11.79
C GLU A 42 36.87 -18.43 10.65
N ASN A 43 35.63 -18.77 10.99
CA ASN A 43 34.63 -19.24 10.02
C ASN A 43 33.59 -18.18 9.66
N ILE A 44 33.65 -16.97 10.22
CA ILE A 44 32.65 -15.95 9.91
C ILE A 44 32.81 -15.46 8.47
N LYS A 45 31.73 -15.57 7.69
CA LYS A 45 31.67 -15.16 6.28
C LYS A 45 30.65 -14.06 6.03
N TYR A 46 29.85 -13.72 7.03
CA TYR A 46 28.72 -12.85 6.90
C TYR A 46 28.42 -12.16 8.24
N LEU A 47 28.37 -10.82 8.23
CA LEU A 47 27.91 -10.03 9.37
C LEU A 47 27.03 -8.88 8.88
N LYS A 48 25.83 -8.73 9.45
CA LYS A 48 25.04 -7.51 9.39
C LYS A 48 25.00 -6.87 10.75
N THR A 49 25.32 -5.58 10.84
CA THR A 49 25.21 -4.83 12.09
C THR A 49 23.91 -4.01 12.13
N SER A 50 23.44 -3.68 13.33
CA SER A 50 22.48 -2.60 13.55
C SER A 50 23.20 -1.25 13.55
N PRO A 51 22.43 -0.13 13.37
CA PRO A 51 22.99 1.19 13.56
C PRO A 51 23.61 1.36 14.96
N GLY A 52 24.76 2.00 15.01
CA GLY A 52 25.47 2.26 16.27
C GLY A 52 26.33 1.12 16.79
N LEU A 53 26.23 -0.10 16.26
CA LEU A 53 27.05 -1.21 16.71
C LEU A 53 28.51 -1.03 16.25
N ALA A 54 29.42 -0.85 17.21
CA ALA A 54 30.86 -0.94 17.01
C ALA A 54 31.34 -2.34 17.42
N THR A 55 32.08 -3.03 16.56
CA THR A 55 32.61 -4.36 16.85
C THR A 55 33.93 -4.61 16.11
N THR A 56 34.68 -5.61 16.58
CA THR A 56 35.87 -6.12 15.93
C THR A 56 35.58 -7.49 15.32
N ILE A 57 35.98 -7.68 14.09
CA ILE A 57 35.95 -8.99 13.38
C ILE A 57 37.39 -9.39 13.17
N GLY A 58 37.76 -10.60 13.61
CA GLY A 58 39.10 -11.14 13.44
C GLY A 58 39.10 -12.65 13.26
N GLY A 59 40.15 -13.14 12.59
CA GLY A 59 40.37 -14.57 12.37
C GLY A 59 40.04 -15.11 10.98
N PRO A 60 38.97 -14.68 10.26
CA PRO A 60 38.68 -15.27 8.94
C PRO A 60 39.72 -14.82 7.92
N SER A 61 40.15 -15.75 7.07
CA SER A 61 40.99 -15.48 5.92
C SER A 61 40.15 -15.27 4.65
N GLY A 62 40.70 -14.50 3.71
CA GLY A 62 40.10 -14.28 2.40
C GLY A 62 39.62 -12.85 2.16
N ASP A 63 39.08 -12.63 0.96
CA ASP A 63 38.65 -11.31 0.53
C ASP A 63 37.24 -10.99 1.04
N PHE A 64 37.13 -9.89 1.76
CA PHE A 64 35.88 -9.39 2.29
C PHE A 64 35.50 -8.07 1.64
N LYS A 65 34.19 -7.84 1.56
CA LYS A 65 33.62 -6.54 1.23
C LYS A 65 32.91 -5.97 2.45
N VAL A 66 33.20 -4.71 2.74
CA VAL A 66 32.60 -3.94 3.82
C VAL A 66 31.77 -2.84 3.21
N VAL A 67 30.46 -2.87 3.45
CA VAL A 67 29.48 -1.92 2.91
C VAL A 67 28.86 -1.13 4.04
N ARG A 68 29.04 0.18 4.01
CA ARG A 68 28.45 1.13 4.96
C ARG A 68 27.03 1.51 4.51
N LEU A 69 26.10 1.50 5.44
CA LEU A 69 24.72 1.86 5.27
C LEU A 69 24.38 3.05 6.16
N GLU A 70 23.99 4.16 5.55
CA GLU A 70 23.52 5.37 6.23
C GLU A 70 22.05 5.62 5.91
N LYS A 71 21.30 6.11 6.90
CA LYS A 71 19.89 6.49 6.69
C LYS A 71 19.80 7.57 5.61
N GLY A 72 18.92 7.36 4.61
CA GLY A 72 18.72 8.32 3.53
C GLY A 72 19.79 8.35 2.45
N SER A 73 20.90 7.59 2.60
CA SER A 73 22.02 7.57 1.65
C SER A 73 22.11 6.25 0.89
N PRO A 74 22.64 6.21 -0.34
CA PRO A 74 23.00 4.98 -1.01
C PRO A 74 24.00 4.17 -0.19
N ALA A 75 23.97 2.84 -0.35
CA ALA A 75 24.99 1.96 0.24
C ALA A 75 26.36 2.30 -0.35
N GLN A 76 27.37 2.39 0.49
CA GLN A 76 28.74 2.74 0.12
C GLN A 76 29.69 1.59 0.44
N THR A 77 30.47 1.14 -0.51
CA THR A 77 31.58 0.22 -0.26
C THR A 77 32.71 0.98 0.37
N GLU A 78 33.05 0.65 1.63
CA GLU A 78 34.22 1.24 2.32
C GLU A 78 35.50 0.48 2.00
N GLU A 79 35.39 -0.86 2.05
CA GLU A 79 36.53 -1.73 1.81
C GLU A 79 36.13 -2.85 0.86
N GLU A 80 37.03 -3.16 -0.07
CA GLU A 80 36.88 -4.26 -1.01
C GLU A 80 38.20 -5.04 -1.07
N SER A 81 38.11 -6.36 -1.20
CA SER A 81 39.27 -7.27 -1.16
C SER A 81 40.11 -7.09 0.11
N LYS A 82 39.43 -6.88 1.23
CA LYS A 82 40.04 -6.70 2.55
C LYS A 82 40.25 -8.04 3.22
N ASP A 83 41.49 -8.37 3.54
CA ASP A 83 41.81 -9.42 4.51
C ASP A 83 41.56 -8.90 5.93
N ILE A 84 40.57 -9.49 6.60
CA ILE A 84 40.18 -9.12 7.98
C ILE A 84 40.75 -10.08 9.05
N SER A 85 41.72 -10.93 8.69
CA SER A 85 42.38 -11.83 9.64
C SER A 85 43.04 -11.10 10.82
N ASN A 86 43.39 -9.81 10.66
CA ASN A 86 44.07 -8.96 11.64
C ASN A 86 43.10 -7.97 12.35
N ASP A 87 41.95 -8.43 12.80
CA ASP A 87 41.04 -7.64 13.63
C ASP A 87 40.57 -6.32 13.00
N TYR A 88 39.67 -6.44 12.07
CA TYR A 88 39.04 -5.28 11.42
C TYR A 88 37.95 -4.64 12.32
N LYS A 89 38.10 -3.35 12.60
CA LYS A 89 37.12 -2.58 13.41
C LYS A 89 35.99 -2.04 12.56
N VAL A 90 34.80 -2.61 12.74
CA VAL A 90 33.56 -2.13 12.11
C VAL A 90 32.98 -1.01 12.95
N ASN A 91 32.65 0.13 12.32
CA ASN A 91 32.12 1.31 12.99
C ASN A 91 32.95 1.79 14.19
N SER A 92 34.24 1.90 14.00
CA SER A 92 35.19 2.23 15.10
C SER A 92 34.88 3.53 15.84
N GLY A 93 34.17 4.47 15.21
CA GLY A 93 33.68 5.72 15.83
C GLY A 93 32.35 5.59 16.55
N GLY A 94 31.70 4.42 16.50
CA GLY A 94 30.39 4.17 17.13
C GLY A 94 29.27 5.06 16.65
N ARG A 95 29.27 5.43 15.39
CA ARG A 95 28.23 6.30 14.79
C ARG A 95 26.86 5.64 14.88
N GLN A 96 25.88 6.36 15.47
CA GLN A 96 24.51 5.88 15.68
C GLN A 96 23.66 5.86 14.41
N ASP A 97 24.09 6.55 13.37
CA ASP A 97 23.43 6.71 12.08
C ASP A 97 23.96 5.76 11.00
N VAL A 98 24.86 4.83 11.37
CA VAL A 98 25.56 3.94 10.43
C VAL A 98 25.42 2.48 10.85
N ALA A 99 25.11 1.62 9.89
CA ALA A 99 25.16 0.17 9.99
C ALA A 99 26.11 -0.39 8.91
N TYR A 100 26.50 -1.65 9.06
CA TYR A 100 27.44 -2.29 8.14
C TYR A 100 26.97 -3.67 7.72
N ASN A 101 27.22 -3.98 6.44
CA ASN A 101 27.19 -5.33 5.90
C ASN A 101 28.61 -5.75 5.54
N VAL A 102 29.08 -6.86 6.12
CA VAL A 102 30.42 -7.43 5.85
C VAL A 102 30.25 -8.84 5.34
N TYR A 103 30.86 -9.18 4.22
CA TYR A 103 30.73 -10.51 3.62
C TYR A 103 31.96 -10.93 2.83
N GLN A 104 32.22 -12.26 2.85
CA GLN A 104 33.28 -12.91 2.07
C GLN A 104 32.88 -13.01 0.61
N LYS A 105 33.69 -12.48 -0.30
CA LYS A 105 33.38 -12.34 -1.74
C LYS A 105 33.23 -13.66 -2.49
N ASP A 106 33.90 -14.72 -2.06
CA ASP A 106 33.84 -16.04 -2.69
C ASP A 106 32.56 -16.82 -2.34
N SER A 107 31.88 -16.41 -1.28
CA SER A 107 30.71 -17.12 -0.75
C SER A 107 29.42 -16.33 -0.90
N TYR A 108 29.50 -15.01 -0.87
CA TYR A 108 28.36 -14.09 -0.87
C TYR A 108 28.51 -12.97 -1.89
N ALA A 109 27.40 -12.43 -2.32
CA ALA A 109 27.30 -11.26 -3.16
C ALA A 109 26.34 -10.24 -2.53
N GLY A 110 26.57 -8.96 -2.82
CA GLY A 110 25.73 -7.86 -2.38
C GLY A 110 24.66 -7.48 -3.41
N VAL A 111 23.43 -7.25 -2.97
CA VAL A 111 22.37 -6.61 -3.75
C VAL A 111 22.18 -5.20 -3.22
N THR A 112 22.55 -4.20 -3.99
CA THR A 112 22.34 -2.78 -3.66
C THR A 112 21.03 -2.30 -4.27
N PHE A 113 20.15 -1.70 -3.45
CA PHE A 113 18.89 -1.12 -3.87
C PHE A 113 19.05 0.39 -4.06
N ASP A 114 19.15 0.83 -5.30
CA ASP A 114 19.21 2.25 -5.68
C ASP A 114 17.79 2.79 -5.87
N ILE A 115 17.43 3.81 -5.11
CA ILE A 115 16.11 4.44 -5.17
C ILE A 115 15.85 5.28 -6.40
N ASN A 116 16.82 5.41 -7.30
CA ASN A 116 16.69 6.04 -8.61
C ASN A 116 16.00 7.44 -8.56
N GLY A 117 16.48 8.28 -7.65
CA GLY A 117 15.98 9.64 -7.44
C GLY A 117 14.66 9.73 -6.63
N GLY A 118 14.28 8.69 -5.93
CA GLY A 118 13.25 8.74 -4.91
C GLY A 118 13.76 9.19 -3.54
N ASP A 119 12.87 9.26 -2.56
CA ASP A 119 13.17 9.55 -1.16
C ASP A 119 13.26 8.25 -0.36
N ARG A 120 14.09 8.27 0.69
CA ARG A 120 14.32 7.11 1.54
C ARG A 120 14.53 7.51 3.01
N GLU A 121 13.93 6.73 3.90
CA GLU A 121 14.19 6.81 5.34
C GLU A 121 14.82 5.54 5.92
N SER A 122 15.05 4.50 5.13
CA SER A 122 15.50 3.19 5.60
C SER A 122 17.01 3.02 5.48
N PHE A 123 17.65 2.31 6.47
CA PHE A 123 19.02 1.81 6.37
C PHE A 123 19.17 0.60 5.43
N ARG A 124 18.06 -0.08 5.08
CA ARG A 124 18.09 -1.34 4.32
C ARG A 124 18.08 -1.10 2.83
N ASN A 125 19.21 -0.65 2.30
CA ASN A 125 19.41 -0.46 0.87
C ASN A 125 20.43 -1.45 0.28
N HIS A 126 20.83 -2.46 1.07
CA HIS A 126 21.78 -3.48 0.64
C HIS A 126 21.47 -4.79 1.35
N GLU A 127 21.44 -5.88 0.60
CA GLU A 127 21.23 -7.24 1.10
C GLU A 127 22.44 -8.12 0.76
N ILE A 128 22.80 -9.03 1.66
CA ILE A 128 23.83 -10.03 1.42
C ILE A 128 23.17 -11.35 1.03
N VAL A 129 23.58 -11.91 -0.09
CA VAL A 129 22.98 -13.11 -0.68
C VAL A 129 24.07 -14.16 -0.93
N LYS A 130 23.83 -15.42 -0.55
CA LYS A 130 24.74 -16.51 -0.89
C LYS A 130 24.80 -16.68 -2.41
N ILE A 131 26.00 -16.74 -2.99
CA ILE A 131 26.21 -16.85 -4.44
C ILE A 131 25.41 -18.04 -5.02
N GLY A 132 24.67 -17.79 -6.09
CA GLY A 132 23.79 -18.76 -6.74
C GLY A 132 22.45 -19.00 -6.05
N LYS A 133 22.17 -18.30 -4.95
CA LYS A 133 20.88 -18.31 -4.27
C LYS A 133 20.13 -16.99 -4.49
N SER A 134 18.84 -17.01 -4.21
CA SER A 134 18.01 -15.80 -4.21
C SER A 134 18.07 -15.10 -2.84
N ILE A 135 17.59 -13.85 -2.78
CA ILE A 135 17.43 -13.12 -1.52
C ILE A 135 16.61 -13.96 -0.52
N ARG A 136 15.47 -14.48 -0.96
CA ARG A 136 14.60 -15.32 -0.12
C ARG A 136 15.28 -16.59 0.36
N ALA A 137 16.00 -17.29 -0.53
CA ALA A 137 16.71 -18.52 -0.17
C ALA A 137 17.94 -18.28 0.73
N SER A 138 18.38 -17.02 0.85
CA SER A 138 19.42 -16.57 1.77
C SER A 138 18.86 -15.98 3.06
N GLU A 139 17.53 -16.11 3.30
CA GLU A 139 16.78 -15.54 4.43
C GLU A 139 16.79 -14.02 4.46
N GLY A 140 17.12 -13.38 3.34
CA GLY A 140 17.08 -11.94 3.15
C GLY A 140 15.67 -11.44 2.78
N THR A 141 15.51 -10.12 2.83
CA THR A 141 14.27 -9.43 2.49
C THR A 141 14.53 -8.26 1.54
N LEU A 142 13.51 -7.85 0.78
CA LEU A 142 13.52 -6.56 0.12
C LEU A 142 13.49 -5.44 1.18
N PRO A 143 13.85 -4.19 0.81
CA PRO A 143 13.65 -3.04 1.68
C PRO A 143 12.23 -3.01 2.24
N GLU A 144 12.09 -2.79 3.56
CA GLU A 144 10.78 -2.84 4.25
C GLU A 144 9.85 -1.71 3.81
N GLN A 145 10.40 -0.60 3.35
CA GLN A 145 9.64 0.55 2.86
C GLN A 145 9.89 0.72 1.37
N GLU A 146 8.78 0.88 0.65
CA GLU A 146 8.84 1.25 -0.75
C GLU A 146 9.42 2.66 -0.87
N PRO A 147 10.38 2.88 -1.79
CA PRO A 147 10.90 4.22 -2.02
C PRO A 147 9.79 5.10 -2.59
N GLN A 148 9.72 6.35 -2.11
CA GLN A 148 8.75 7.33 -2.56
C GLN A 148 9.38 8.25 -3.60
N LYS A 149 8.62 8.65 -4.61
CA LYS A 149 9.04 9.65 -5.59
C LYS A 149 7.85 10.54 -5.91
N ASN A 150 8.07 11.87 -5.88
CA ASN A 150 7.01 12.83 -6.13
C ASN A 150 6.31 12.56 -7.47
N ALA A 151 4.99 12.64 -7.47
CA ALA A 151 4.12 12.38 -8.63
C ALA A 151 4.41 11.05 -9.35
N SER A 152 4.82 10.03 -8.59
CA SER A 152 5.15 8.71 -9.15
C SER A 152 4.68 7.60 -8.21
N ARG A 153 4.45 6.42 -8.78
CA ARG A 153 4.14 5.18 -8.07
C ARG A 153 5.30 4.21 -8.24
N PHE A 154 5.75 3.62 -7.14
CA PHE A 154 6.74 2.54 -7.20
C PHE A 154 6.14 1.27 -7.83
N LYS A 155 6.88 0.66 -8.77
CA LYS A 155 6.46 -0.54 -9.52
C LYS A 155 7.29 -1.78 -9.19
N GLY A 156 8.42 -1.61 -8.51
CA GLY A 156 9.35 -2.68 -8.22
C GLY A 156 10.78 -2.31 -8.55
N TRP A 157 11.63 -3.33 -8.69
CA TRP A 157 13.05 -3.17 -8.90
C TRP A 157 13.47 -3.69 -10.28
N SER A 158 14.47 -3.07 -10.91
CA SER A 158 15.06 -3.52 -12.18
C SER A 158 16.59 -3.53 -12.11
N LYS A 159 17.22 -4.45 -12.81
CA LYS A 159 18.69 -4.47 -13.01
C LYS A 159 19.18 -3.37 -13.96
N THR A 160 18.26 -2.77 -14.68
CA THR A 160 18.55 -1.67 -15.59
C THR A 160 18.09 -0.35 -14.99
N LYS A 161 18.99 0.64 -14.92
CA LYS A 161 18.64 1.99 -14.50
C LYS A 161 17.62 2.60 -15.46
N ASP A 162 16.65 3.35 -14.90
CA ASP A 162 15.60 4.05 -15.65
C ASP A 162 14.72 3.11 -16.52
N ALA A 163 14.59 1.84 -16.12
CA ALA A 163 13.70 0.89 -16.77
C ALA A 163 12.20 1.29 -16.58
N GLU A 164 11.38 0.97 -17.57
CA GLU A 164 9.92 1.19 -17.51
C GLU A 164 9.17 0.06 -16.79
N ALA A 165 9.78 -1.11 -16.69
CA ALA A 165 9.21 -2.29 -16.02
C ALA A 165 10.19 -2.91 -15.03
N SER A 166 9.65 -3.49 -13.96
CA SER A 166 10.43 -4.26 -12.99
C SER A 166 10.79 -5.62 -13.56
N ASP A 167 12.04 -6.04 -13.38
CA ASP A 167 12.57 -7.33 -13.82
C ASP A 167 13.38 -8.07 -12.74
N PHE A 168 13.37 -7.54 -11.49
CA PHE A 168 14.06 -8.14 -10.36
C PHE A 168 13.12 -8.47 -9.21
N THR A 169 13.25 -9.69 -8.68
CA THR A 169 12.43 -10.18 -7.56
C THR A 169 13.28 -10.84 -6.47
N VAL A 170 12.70 -11.03 -5.29
CA VAL A 170 13.34 -11.75 -4.16
C VAL A 170 13.68 -13.22 -4.47
N ASN A 171 13.10 -13.78 -5.53
CA ASN A 171 13.28 -15.19 -5.90
C ASN A 171 14.38 -15.39 -6.96
N GLU A 172 14.92 -14.30 -7.50
CA GLU A 172 15.96 -14.38 -8.53
C GLU A 172 17.32 -14.75 -7.93
N ALA A 173 18.04 -15.65 -8.60
CA ALA A 173 19.37 -16.07 -8.18
C ALA A 173 20.41 -14.95 -8.42
N VAL A 174 21.22 -14.66 -7.42
CA VAL A 174 22.29 -13.66 -7.45
C VAL A 174 23.62 -14.38 -7.53
N THR A 175 24.39 -14.10 -8.58
CA THR A 175 25.70 -14.75 -8.81
C THR A 175 26.89 -13.84 -8.60
N LYS A 176 26.65 -12.53 -8.50
CA LYS A 176 27.68 -11.50 -8.27
C LYS A 176 27.01 -10.26 -7.66
N ASP A 177 27.81 -9.34 -7.16
CA ASP A 177 27.35 -8.03 -6.73
C ASP A 177 26.48 -7.38 -7.81
N THR A 178 25.31 -6.95 -7.42
CA THR A 178 24.28 -6.45 -8.32
C THR A 178 23.63 -5.19 -7.75
N THR A 179 23.53 -4.14 -8.55
CA THR A 179 22.69 -2.97 -8.21
C THR A 179 21.36 -3.13 -8.92
N VAL A 180 20.29 -2.93 -8.18
CA VAL A 180 18.94 -2.87 -8.72
C VAL A 180 18.34 -1.48 -8.44
N TYR A 181 17.62 -0.96 -9.41
CA TYR A 181 17.10 0.40 -9.45
C TYR A 181 15.59 0.40 -9.25
N ALA A 182 15.10 1.33 -8.46
CA ALA A 182 13.66 1.50 -8.31
C ALA A 182 13.03 1.95 -9.63
N VAL A 183 11.97 1.26 -10.01
CA VAL A 183 11.15 1.57 -11.19
C VAL A 183 9.92 2.33 -10.74
N TYR A 184 9.63 3.44 -11.42
CA TYR A 184 8.50 4.30 -11.11
C TYR A 184 7.61 4.51 -12.33
N GLU A 185 6.32 4.45 -12.10
CA GLU A 185 5.30 4.92 -13.04
C GLU A 185 4.93 6.36 -12.71
N LYS A 186 5.04 7.26 -13.68
CA LYS A 186 4.66 8.66 -13.51
C LYS A 186 3.15 8.77 -13.34
N ARG A 187 2.72 9.44 -12.29
CA ARG A 187 1.33 9.82 -12.08
C ARG A 187 1.05 11.12 -12.80
N VAL A 188 -0.07 11.19 -13.51
CA VAL A 188 -0.51 12.42 -14.18
C VAL A 188 -1.76 12.98 -13.50
N PRO A 189 -2.01 14.30 -13.57
CA PRO A 189 -3.27 14.87 -13.12
C PRO A 189 -4.44 14.13 -13.77
N ALA A 190 -5.47 13.84 -12.98
CA ALA A 190 -6.64 13.12 -13.41
C ALA A 190 -7.91 13.83 -12.93
N LYS A 191 -8.96 13.70 -13.72
CA LYS A 191 -10.32 14.12 -13.43
C LYS A 191 -11.22 12.92 -13.33
N VAL A 192 -11.98 12.85 -12.26
CA VAL A 192 -12.99 11.81 -12.05
C VAL A 192 -14.36 12.45 -12.17
N ARG A 193 -15.14 12.09 -13.21
CA ARG A 193 -16.48 12.64 -13.46
C ARG A 193 -17.56 11.66 -13.08
N PHE A 194 -18.52 12.12 -12.29
CA PHE A 194 -19.63 11.34 -11.80
C PHE A 194 -20.89 11.59 -12.63
N HIS A 195 -21.45 10.52 -13.18
CA HIS A 195 -22.68 10.53 -13.98
C HIS A 195 -23.84 9.93 -13.21
N ALA A 196 -24.90 10.70 -13.04
CA ALA A 196 -26.11 10.24 -12.34
C ALA A 196 -26.93 9.21 -13.13
N THR A 197 -26.67 9.01 -14.42
CA THR A 197 -27.31 8.00 -15.31
C THR A 197 -28.83 7.96 -15.24
N GLY A 198 -29.44 9.14 -15.40
CA GLY A 198 -30.91 9.32 -15.35
C GLY A 198 -31.48 9.67 -13.98
N GLY A 199 -30.62 9.82 -12.96
CA GLY A 199 -30.93 10.39 -11.66
C GLY A 199 -30.42 11.82 -11.51
N SER A 200 -30.30 12.28 -10.26
CA SER A 200 -29.69 13.54 -9.85
C SER A 200 -28.48 13.27 -8.97
N LEU A 201 -27.38 13.96 -9.20
CA LEU A 201 -26.20 13.88 -8.33
C LEU A 201 -26.48 14.48 -6.94
N GLY A 202 -27.42 15.44 -6.83
CA GLY A 202 -27.65 16.15 -5.57
C GLY A 202 -26.37 16.86 -5.12
N ASP A 203 -25.91 16.55 -3.92
CA ASP A 203 -24.67 17.11 -3.34
C ASP A 203 -23.39 16.36 -3.74
N VAL A 204 -23.49 15.32 -4.58
CA VAL A 204 -22.31 14.65 -5.12
C VAL A 204 -21.60 15.58 -6.11
N PRO A 205 -20.32 15.90 -5.91
CA PRO A 205 -19.56 16.71 -6.85
C PRO A 205 -19.54 16.07 -8.25
N PRO A 206 -19.81 16.82 -9.32
CA PRO A 206 -19.81 16.27 -10.67
C PRO A 206 -18.42 15.89 -11.18
N GLU A 207 -17.37 16.51 -10.63
CA GLU A 207 -15.97 16.24 -10.98
C GLU A 207 -15.10 16.37 -9.73
N LEU A 208 -14.12 15.49 -9.60
CA LEU A 208 -13.05 15.57 -8.61
C LEU A 208 -11.69 15.47 -9.30
N GLU A 209 -10.71 16.18 -8.75
CA GLU A 209 -9.33 16.13 -9.23
C GLU A 209 -8.51 15.14 -8.40
N GLY A 210 -7.54 14.50 -9.05
CA GLY A 210 -6.63 13.55 -8.42
C GLY A 210 -5.37 13.31 -9.26
N LEU A 211 -4.71 12.20 -9.01
CA LEU A 211 -3.59 11.71 -9.82
C LEU A 211 -3.87 10.26 -10.21
N THR A 212 -3.52 9.86 -11.42
CA THR A 212 -3.64 8.47 -11.85
C THR A 212 -2.94 7.51 -10.88
N GLY A 213 -3.58 6.39 -10.59
CA GLY A 213 -3.09 5.41 -9.62
C GLY A 213 -3.23 5.80 -8.13
N ASN A 214 -3.69 7.04 -7.82
CA ASN A 214 -4.09 7.40 -6.46
C ASN A 214 -5.54 6.98 -6.20
N ILE A 215 -5.88 6.80 -4.93
CA ILE A 215 -7.25 6.68 -4.46
C ILE A 215 -7.81 8.05 -4.11
N LEU A 216 -9.12 8.24 -4.16
CA LEU A 216 -9.78 9.46 -3.67
C LEU A 216 -9.83 9.52 -2.15
N GLY A 217 -9.88 8.37 -1.47
CA GLY A 217 -9.88 8.29 -0.01
C GLY A 217 -10.99 9.12 0.64
N SER A 218 -10.62 10.08 1.49
CA SER A 218 -11.55 10.98 2.16
C SER A 218 -12.21 12.02 1.23
N SER A 219 -11.69 12.23 0.03
CA SER A 219 -12.31 13.10 -0.98
C SER A 219 -13.41 12.42 -1.78
N PHE A 220 -13.59 11.10 -1.62
CA PHE A 220 -14.69 10.37 -2.25
C PHE A 220 -16.03 10.82 -1.68
N PRO A 221 -17.08 11.04 -2.52
CA PRO A 221 -18.38 11.51 -2.05
C PRO A 221 -18.99 10.58 -0.99
N THR A 222 -19.43 11.13 0.12
CA THR A 222 -20.21 10.43 1.15
C THR A 222 -21.69 10.41 0.83
N GLU A 223 -22.15 11.42 0.09
CA GLU A 223 -23.52 11.56 -0.36
C GLU A 223 -23.81 10.61 -1.53
N GLN A 224 -25.06 10.21 -1.65
CA GLN A 224 -25.51 9.34 -2.73
C GLN A 224 -26.38 10.10 -3.73
N PRO A 225 -26.27 9.80 -5.02
CA PRO A 225 -27.20 10.33 -6.02
C PRO A 225 -28.59 9.77 -5.78
N THR A 226 -29.61 10.43 -6.31
CA THR A 226 -31.00 10.02 -6.16
C THR A 226 -31.67 9.80 -7.52
N ARG A 227 -32.62 8.84 -7.57
CA ARG A 227 -33.44 8.59 -8.74
C ARG A 227 -34.81 8.04 -8.31
N LYS A 228 -35.88 8.70 -8.78
CA LYS A 228 -37.26 8.27 -8.45
C LYS A 228 -37.51 6.85 -8.94
N GLY A 229 -37.98 5.99 -8.05
CA GLY A 229 -38.29 4.59 -8.36
C GLY A 229 -37.08 3.64 -8.40
N TYR A 230 -35.92 4.08 -7.98
CA TYR A 230 -34.69 3.27 -8.00
C TYR A 230 -33.94 3.32 -6.69
N ASP A 231 -33.22 2.25 -6.40
CA ASP A 231 -32.22 2.19 -5.35
C ASP A 231 -30.82 2.36 -5.96
N PHE A 232 -29.99 3.19 -5.34
CA PHE A 232 -28.59 3.31 -5.71
C PHE A 232 -27.81 2.07 -5.28
N VAL A 233 -27.09 1.44 -6.19
CA VAL A 233 -26.29 0.23 -5.96
C VAL A 233 -24.83 0.58 -5.67
N GLY A 234 -24.31 1.59 -6.38
CA GLY A 234 -22.92 2.01 -6.28
C GLY A 234 -22.46 2.68 -7.56
N TRP A 235 -21.16 2.94 -7.63
CA TRP A 235 -20.52 3.56 -8.78
C TRP A 235 -19.74 2.53 -9.60
N SER A 236 -19.83 2.59 -10.92
CA SER A 236 -19.12 1.72 -11.86
C SER A 236 -18.29 2.51 -12.87
N LEU A 237 -17.14 1.97 -13.26
CA LEU A 237 -16.33 2.44 -14.38
C LEU A 237 -16.95 2.10 -15.75
N LYS A 238 -18.02 1.30 -15.77
CA LYS A 238 -18.72 0.88 -17.00
C LYS A 238 -20.08 1.53 -17.11
N ALA A 239 -20.29 2.32 -18.16
CA ALA A 239 -21.60 2.91 -18.47
C ALA A 239 -22.69 1.86 -18.69
N SER A 240 -22.32 0.66 -19.16
CA SER A 240 -23.27 -0.45 -19.37
C SER A 240 -23.94 -0.97 -18.10
N ASP A 241 -23.36 -0.73 -16.94
CA ASP A 241 -23.90 -1.19 -15.66
C ASP A 241 -25.06 -0.32 -15.15
N ALA A 242 -25.21 0.89 -15.66
CA ALA A 242 -26.07 1.96 -15.14
C ALA A 242 -27.50 1.54 -14.74
N ASN A 243 -28.16 0.68 -15.51
CA ASN A 243 -29.55 0.27 -15.29
C ASN A 243 -29.71 -1.25 -15.11
N THR A 244 -28.67 -1.96 -14.81
CA THR A 244 -28.70 -3.43 -14.69
C THR A 244 -29.08 -3.91 -13.29
N GLY A 245 -29.03 -3.04 -12.29
CA GLY A 245 -29.22 -3.41 -10.90
C GLY A 245 -28.00 -4.08 -10.25
N ALA A 246 -26.86 -4.19 -10.96
CA ALA A 246 -25.64 -4.79 -10.47
C ALA A 246 -24.41 -4.15 -11.12
N ILE A 247 -23.28 -4.19 -10.44
CA ILE A 247 -22.00 -3.74 -10.96
C ILE A 247 -21.23 -4.95 -11.49
N THR A 248 -20.67 -4.84 -12.68
CA THR A 248 -19.80 -5.89 -13.24
C THR A 248 -18.58 -6.08 -12.30
N PRO A 249 -18.26 -7.31 -11.89
CA PRO A 249 -17.09 -7.56 -11.04
C PRO A 249 -15.81 -6.92 -11.59
N GLY A 250 -15.08 -6.19 -10.74
CA GLY A 250 -13.85 -5.48 -11.10
C GLY A 250 -14.06 -4.12 -11.80
N SER A 251 -15.32 -3.64 -11.93
CA SER A 251 -15.59 -2.28 -12.39
C SER A 251 -16.14 -1.36 -11.29
N GLU A 252 -16.18 -1.82 -10.06
CA GLU A 252 -16.58 -1.01 -8.91
C GLU A 252 -15.62 0.16 -8.72
N PHE A 253 -16.19 1.37 -8.53
CA PHE A 253 -15.43 2.55 -8.19
C PHE A 253 -15.79 3.02 -6.78
N THR A 254 -14.83 2.94 -5.86
CA THR A 254 -14.98 3.25 -4.44
C THR A 254 -13.90 4.24 -3.99
N LYS A 255 -13.96 4.67 -2.73
CA LYS A 255 -12.93 5.51 -2.13
C LYS A 255 -11.51 4.89 -2.17
N ASP A 256 -11.42 3.56 -2.24
CA ASP A 256 -10.17 2.79 -2.24
C ASP A 256 -9.77 2.31 -3.65
N THR A 257 -10.56 2.63 -4.68
CA THR A 257 -10.24 2.29 -6.08
C THR A 257 -9.21 3.28 -6.63
N PRO A 258 -8.04 2.82 -7.13
CA PRO A 258 -7.10 3.68 -7.83
C PRO A 258 -7.72 4.30 -9.08
N ILE A 259 -7.49 5.60 -9.29
CA ILE A 259 -7.94 6.31 -10.50
C ILE A 259 -7.24 5.71 -11.72
N PRO A 260 -7.95 5.07 -12.67
CA PRO A 260 -7.30 4.32 -13.75
C PRO A 260 -6.64 5.21 -14.80
N ASP A 261 -7.29 6.31 -15.16
CA ASP A 261 -6.91 7.17 -16.29
C ASP A 261 -7.01 8.66 -15.95
N ALA A 262 -6.37 9.51 -16.78
CA ALA A 262 -6.42 10.97 -16.64
C ALA A 262 -7.85 11.52 -16.77
N GLU A 263 -8.69 10.89 -17.57
CA GLU A 263 -10.12 11.20 -17.74
C GLU A 263 -10.91 9.96 -17.33
N THR A 264 -11.31 9.89 -16.07
CA THR A 264 -12.04 8.74 -15.51
C THR A 264 -13.52 9.07 -15.41
N GLU A 265 -14.35 8.31 -16.10
CA GLU A 265 -15.82 8.45 -16.09
C GLU A 265 -16.42 7.39 -15.15
N VAL A 266 -17.31 7.82 -14.27
CA VAL A 266 -17.91 6.98 -13.23
C VAL A 266 -19.42 7.10 -13.27
N TYR A 267 -20.12 5.98 -13.34
CA TYR A 267 -21.55 5.91 -13.61
C TYR A 267 -22.31 5.37 -12.41
N ALA A 268 -23.37 6.06 -11.99
CA ALA A 268 -24.29 5.57 -10.97
C ALA A 268 -25.03 4.33 -11.50
N VAL A 269 -25.03 3.27 -10.71
CA VAL A 269 -25.75 2.02 -11.01
C VAL A 269 -27.04 1.99 -10.21
N TRP A 270 -28.13 1.71 -10.90
CA TRP A 270 -29.47 1.76 -10.36
C TRP A 270 -30.17 0.41 -10.43
N LYS A 271 -30.87 0.05 -9.35
CA LYS A 271 -31.78 -1.08 -9.29
C LYS A 271 -33.21 -0.55 -9.23
N GLU A 272 -34.05 -0.92 -10.21
CA GLU A 272 -35.45 -0.52 -10.20
C GLU A 272 -36.20 -1.14 -9.03
N ARG A 273 -36.98 -0.33 -8.32
CA ARG A 273 -37.89 -0.75 -7.26
C ARG A 273 -39.13 -1.37 -7.82
N GLN A 274 -39.78 -2.24 -7.06
CA GLN A 274 -41.04 -2.80 -7.45
C GLN A 274 -42.14 -1.72 -7.36
N LYS A 275 -43.05 -1.74 -8.33
CA LYS A 275 -44.31 -0.98 -8.27
C LYS A 275 -45.31 -1.70 -7.40
N ILE A 276 -45.96 -0.97 -6.51
CA ILE A 276 -47.03 -1.43 -5.66
C ILE A 276 -48.31 -0.63 -5.96
N THR A 277 -49.45 -1.29 -5.88
CA THR A 277 -50.75 -0.64 -6.03
C THR A 277 -51.36 -0.38 -4.68
N ILE A 278 -51.52 0.89 -4.34
CA ILE A 278 -52.29 1.30 -3.15
C ILE A 278 -53.74 1.44 -3.57
N ARG A 279 -54.65 0.76 -2.86
CA ARG A 279 -56.11 0.85 -3.10
C ARG A 279 -56.73 1.66 -1.99
N PHE A 280 -57.58 2.64 -2.38
CA PHE A 280 -58.34 3.48 -1.46
C PHE A 280 -59.74 2.90 -1.30
N ASN A 281 -60.15 2.61 -0.08
CA ASN A 281 -61.48 2.11 0.24
C ASN A 281 -62.26 3.16 1.01
N ALA A 282 -63.36 3.63 0.44
CA ALA A 282 -64.21 4.63 1.09
C ALA A 282 -65.04 4.08 2.27
N ASN A 283 -64.93 2.76 2.56
CA ASN A 283 -65.65 2.08 3.65
C ASN A 283 -67.17 2.43 3.71
N GLY A 284 -67.84 2.30 2.57
CA GLY A 284 -69.26 2.62 2.42
C GLY A 284 -69.58 4.08 2.08
N GLY A 285 -68.55 4.95 2.02
CA GLY A 285 -68.65 6.32 1.51
C GLY A 285 -68.43 6.40 0.00
N ASN A 286 -68.19 7.63 -0.47
CA ASN A 286 -67.93 7.89 -1.91
C ASN A 286 -66.52 8.53 -2.04
N LEU A 287 -65.72 7.98 -2.94
CA LEU A 287 -64.36 8.53 -3.26
C LEU A 287 -64.45 9.81 -4.08
N GLY A 288 -65.66 10.14 -4.66
CA GLY A 288 -65.83 11.31 -5.52
C GLY A 288 -64.98 11.18 -6.79
N SER A 289 -64.14 12.18 -7.05
CA SER A 289 -63.24 12.21 -8.17
C SER A 289 -61.90 11.49 -7.93
N LEU A 290 -61.76 10.87 -6.73
CA LEU A 290 -60.51 10.16 -6.39
C LEU A 290 -60.44 8.82 -7.11
N SER A 291 -59.26 8.48 -7.60
CA SER A 291 -59.00 7.15 -8.16
C SER A 291 -59.09 6.09 -7.07
N GLU A 292 -59.69 4.93 -7.38
CA GLU A 292 -59.78 3.79 -6.46
C GLU A 292 -58.41 3.16 -6.17
N SER A 293 -57.40 3.44 -6.98
CA SER A 293 -56.06 2.94 -6.79
C SER A 293 -55.02 3.86 -7.41
N LYS A 294 -53.79 3.78 -6.84
CA LYS A 294 -52.63 4.48 -7.33
C LYS A 294 -51.43 3.52 -7.36
N GLU A 295 -50.69 3.53 -8.46
CA GLU A 295 -49.41 2.85 -8.53
C GLU A 295 -48.30 3.79 -8.04
N ILE A 296 -47.46 3.29 -7.16
CA ILE A 296 -46.27 3.97 -6.69
C ILE A 296 -45.10 2.96 -6.61
N TYR A 297 -43.89 3.46 -6.52
CA TYR A 297 -42.77 2.58 -6.23
C TYR A 297 -42.70 2.27 -4.71
N GLU A 298 -42.27 1.04 -4.42
CA GLU A 298 -42.02 0.63 -3.03
C GLU A 298 -41.10 1.64 -2.28
N ARG A 299 -41.44 1.94 -1.03
CA ARG A 299 -40.73 2.91 -0.19
C ARG A 299 -40.81 4.38 -0.63
N GLU A 300 -41.65 4.71 -1.59
CA GLU A 300 -41.98 6.11 -1.89
C GLU A 300 -43.20 6.57 -1.10
N ALA A 301 -43.17 7.82 -0.66
CA ALA A 301 -44.34 8.46 -0.05
C ALA A 301 -45.29 8.91 -1.14
N LEU A 302 -46.60 8.83 -0.89
CA LEU A 302 -47.61 9.38 -1.80
C LEU A 302 -47.47 10.90 -1.97
N GLY A 303 -46.98 11.61 -0.91
CA GLY A 303 -46.78 13.05 -0.94
C GLY A 303 -48.02 13.80 -1.40
N ASP A 304 -47.83 14.71 -2.36
CA ASP A 304 -48.92 15.50 -2.97
C ASP A 304 -49.90 14.65 -3.82
N GLU A 305 -49.54 13.39 -4.10
CA GLU A 305 -50.39 12.44 -4.78
C GLU A 305 -51.35 11.71 -3.82
N PHE A 306 -51.23 11.96 -2.50
CA PHE A 306 -52.21 11.52 -1.54
C PHE A 306 -53.49 12.29 -1.74
N PRO A 307 -54.70 11.61 -1.77
CA PRO A 307 -55.93 12.30 -1.98
C PRO A 307 -56.12 13.48 -1.02
N PRO A 308 -56.29 14.72 -1.53
CA PRO A 308 -56.37 15.90 -0.67
C PRO A 308 -57.73 16.02 0.04
N HIS A 309 -58.72 15.19 -0.32
CA HIS A 309 -60.05 15.21 0.23
C HIS A 309 -60.40 13.91 0.95
N HIS A 310 -61.10 14.04 2.08
CA HIS A 310 -61.67 12.89 2.78
C HIS A 310 -62.82 12.31 1.98
N PRO A 311 -63.01 10.97 1.92
CA PRO A 311 -64.18 10.36 1.32
C PRO A 311 -65.40 10.83 2.06
N THR A 312 -66.43 11.24 1.35
CA THR A 312 -67.70 11.65 1.95
C THR A 312 -68.46 10.43 2.43
N ASN A 313 -68.91 10.47 3.67
CA ASN A 313 -69.73 9.42 4.22
C ASN A 313 -71.21 9.60 3.71
N VAL A 314 -71.61 8.73 2.84
CA VAL A 314 -72.99 8.76 2.27
C VAL A 314 -74.03 8.48 3.33
N ALA A 315 -73.66 7.82 4.45
CA ALA A 315 -74.58 7.54 5.57
C ALA A 315 -74.93 8.76 6.41
N ASN A 316 -74.17 9.85 6.30
CA ASN A 316 -74.44 11.12 6.98
C ASN A 316 -75.12 12.16 6.10
N MET A 317 -75.52 11.80 4.89
CA MET A 317 -76.58 12.55 4.23
C MET A 317 -77.86 12.25 5.00
N ASP A 318 -78.12 13.06 6.04
CA ASP A 318 -79.35 13.04 6.81
C ASP A 318 -80.51 13.14 5.84
N PRO A 319 -81.39 12.13 5.78
CA PRO A 319 -82.59 12.27 5.00
C PRO A 319 -83.53 13.19 5.74
N LYS A 320 -83.19 14.43 5.88
CA LYS A 320 -84.07 15.42 6.47
C LYS A 320 -84.62 16.31 5.42
N ARG A 321 -85.76 15.98 5.32
CA ARG A 321 -86.94 16.76 5.65
C ARG A 321 -87.44 17.47 4.44
#